data_0f75a2ba5e97758cf099c2d273cf27d9
#
_entry.id   0f75a2ba5e97758cf099c2d273cf27d9
#
_cell.length_a   1.000
_cell.length_b   1.000
_cell.length_c   1.000
_cell.angle_alpha   90.00
_cell.angle_beta   90.00
_cell.angle_gamma   90.00
#
_symmetry.space_group_name_H-M   'P 1'
#
loop_
_entity.id
_entity.type
_entity.pdbx_description
1 polymer ?
#
loop_
_entity_poly.entity_id
_entity_poly.type
_entity_poly.pdbx_seq_one_letter_code
_entity_poly.pdbx_strand_id
1 'polypeptide(L)'
;MTTSELSLFKAAFMQSWNAIVITDADRLAGYRVQFANPAFCAMTGYALDELRGCTLQILQGPDTDPAVIDDLRACLKEARYFEGTTINYRKDGASYVVHWNISPVRDDEGVLTHFVSVQQDISDIVRAAQENLLLARALDATSDPVVLTDARARITFVNTAFAKVTGYTVDEVRGRTPAMFQSGAHDEAFYRALRASLDAGKDFRATFINRRRDGSLYHSEQSISPVCDDKGRVTHYVSVSKDISERVEKEQSLLHEASHDKLTGLHNRRYGEQTLGKAILAAHKHGRSLTLLVCDIDHFKQVNDR
;
A
#
# COMPACT_ATOMS: atom_id res chain seq x y z
N MET A 1 7.32 -24.51 -49.48
CA MET A 1 6.07 -24.39 -48.67
C MET A 1 4.90 -24.83 -49.53
N THR A 2 4.03 -25.70 -48.99
CA THR A 2 2.77 -26.09 -49.64
C THR A 2 1.73 -24.98 -49.46
N THR A 3 0.72 -24.94 -50.36
CA THR A 3 -0.41 -23.98 -50.25
C THR A 3 -1.12 -24.08 -48.88
N SER A 4 -1.16 -25.28 -48.28
CA SER A 4 -1.74 -25.55 -46.95
C SER A 4 -0.92 -24.91 -45.83
N GLU A 5 0.39 -24.98 -45.88
CA GLU A 5 1.30 -24.35 -44.89
C GLU A 5 1.17 -22.82 -44.93
N LEU A 6 1.12 -22.24 -46.12
CA LEU A 6 0.94 -20.79 -46.27
C LEU A 6 -0.40 -20.30 -45.69
N SER A 7 -1.47 -21.09 -45.91
CA SER A 7 -2.79 -20.78 -45.31
C SER A 7 -2.78 -20.85 -43.80
N LEU A 8 -2.08 -21.82 -43.20
CA LEU A 8 -1.93 -21.96 -41.76
C LEU A 8 -1.15 -20.77 -41.15
N PHE A 9 -0.03 -20.39 -41.74
CA PHE A 9 0.74 -19.24 -41.29
C PHE A 9 -0.06 -17.94 -41.38
N LYS A 10 -0.80 -17.75 -42.48
CA LYS A 10 -1.69 -16.59 -42.65
C LYS A 10 -2.77 -16.57 -41.56
N ALA A 11 -3.41 -17.71 -41.27
CA ALA A 11 -4.41 -17.80 -40.23
C ALA A 11 -3.81 -17.51 -38.83
N ALA A 12 -2.64 -18.06 -38.52
CA ALA A 12 -1.94 -17.79 -37.24
C ALA A 12 -1.59 -16.30 -37.07
N PHE A 13 -1.11 -15.66 -38.15
CA PHE A 13 -0.85 -14.20 -38.12
C PHE A 13 -2.11 -13.37 -37.91
N MET A 14 -3.19 -13.70 -38.63
CA MET A 14 -4.46 -12.95 -38.59
C MET A 14 -5.22 -13.15 -37.26
N GLN A 15 -5.07 -14.31 -36.61
CA GLN A 15 -5.76 -14.64 -35.36
C GLN A 15 -4.89 -14.40 -34.10
N SER A 16 -3.65 -13.92 -34.29
CA SER A 16 -2.80 -13.57 -33.15
C SER A 16 -3.40 -12.46 -32.29
N TRP A 17 -3.40 -12.64 -30.99
CA TRP A 17 -3.77 -11.61 -30.02
C TRP A 17 -2.73 -10.49 -29.92
N ASN A 18 -1.46 -10.79 -30.23
CA ASN A 18 -0.42 -9.78 -30.27
C ASN A 18 -0.55 -8.94 -31.54
N ALA A 19 -0.35 -7.65 -31.42
CA ALA A 19 -0.30 -6.74 -32.53
C ALA A 19 0.98 -7.01 -33.36
N ILE A 20 0.83 -7.41 -34.61
CA ILE A 20 1.94 -7.74 -35.48
C ILE A 20 1.89 -6.85 -36.71
N VAL A 21 3.04 -6.27 -37.06
CA VAL A 21 3.22 -5.47 -38.28
C VAL A 21 4.51 -5.90 -38.99
N ILE A 22 4.46 -5.91 -40.33
CA ILE A 22 5.58 -6.25 -41.18
C ILE A 22 5.87 -5.03 -42.07
N THR A 23 7.12 -4.60 -42.06
CA THR A 23 7.62 -3.55 -42.95
C THR A 23 8.59 -4.10 -43.97
N ASP A 24 8.77 -3.40 -45.10
CA ASP A 24 9.91 -3.66 -45.99
C ASP A 24 11.24 -3.30 -45.28
N ALA A 25 12.34 -3.64 -45.93
CA ALA A 25 13.70 -3.31 -45.48
C ALA A 25 14.30 -2.11 -46.23
N ASP A 26 13.48 -1.34 -46.95
CA ASP A 26 13.94 -0.18 -47.70
C ASP A 26 14.21 1.01 -46.73
N ARG A 27 15.52 1.17 -46.47
CA ARG A 27 16.00 2.24 -45.62
C ARG A 27 15.74 3.64 -46.17
N LEU A 28 15.80 3.78 -47.50
CA LEU A 28 15.60 5.10 -48.15
C LEU A 28 14.13 5.48 -48.14
N ALA A 29 13.22 4.49 -48.23
CA ALA A 29 11.81 4.68 -48.12
C ALA A 29 11.30 4.78 -46.64
N GLY A 30 12.16 4.49 -45.65
CA GLY A 30 11.86 4.61 -44.24
C GLY A 30 11.13 3.42 -43.59
N TYR A 31 11.30 2.21 -44.15
CA TYR A 31 10.70 0.97 -43.63
C TYR A 31 9.16 1.01 -43.65
N ARG A 32 8.58 0.91 -44.84
CA ARG A 32 7.13 1.07 -45.05
C ARG A 32 6.36 -0.18 -44.66
N VAL A 33 5.21 0.03 -44.05
CA VAL A 33 4.28 -1.05 -43.67
C VAL A 33 3.78 -1.78 -44.93
N GLN A 34 3.97 -3.09 -44.96
CA GLN A 34 3.47 -4.01 -45.98
C GLN A 34 2.22 -4.75 -45.48
N PHE A 35 2.26 -5.23 -44.22
CA PHE A 35 1.16 -5.96 -43.59
C PHE A 35 1.03 -5.58 -42.13
N ALA A 36 -0.23 -5.59 -41.64
CA ALA A 36 -0.56 -5.53 -40.23
C ALA A 36 -1.73 -6.48 -39.95
N ASN A 37 -1.71 -7.14 -38.78
CA ASN A 37 -2.81 -8.00 -38.41
C ASN A 37 -3.96 -7.19 -37.75
N PRO A 38 -5.16 -7.80 -37.57
CA PRO A 38 -6.29 -7.12 -36.94
C PRO A 38 -6.01 -6.57 -35.54
N ALA A 39 -5.17 -7.28 -34.76
CA ALA A 39 -4.79 -6.82 -33.42
C ALA A 39 -3.97 -5.51 -33.48
N PHE A 40 -3.08 -5.35 -34.45
CA PHE A 40 -2.34 -4.11 -34.65
C PHE A 40 -3.26 -2.96 -35.07
N CYS A 41 -4.20 -3.21 -35.97
CA CYS A 41 -5.17 -2.21 -36.39
C CYS A 41 -6.07 -1.78 -35.22
N ALA A 42 -6.55 -2.74 -34.42
CA ALA A 42 -7.36 -2.46 -33.25
C ALA A 42 -6.59 -1.67 -32.18
N MET A 43 -5.32 -2.02 -31.93
CA MET A 43 -4.44 -1.34 -30.97
C MET A 43 -4.17 0.11 -31.39
N THR A 44 -3.90 0.35 -32.69
CA THR A 44 -3.47 1.67 -33.16
C THR A 44 -4.62 2.56 -33.63
N GLY A 45 -5.79 1.97 -33.92
CA GLY A 45 -6.96 2.67 -34.46
C GLY A 45 -6.87 2.97 -35.97
N TYR A 46 -5.81 2.53 -36.65
CA TYR A 46 -5.66 2.69 -38.11
C TYR A 46 -6.14 1.44 -38.84
N ALA A 47 -6.82 1.63 -39.96
CA ALA A 47 -7.13 0.54 -40.86
C ALA A 47 -5.86 0.10 -41.65
N LEU A 48 -5.81 -1.17 -42.10
CA LEU A 48 -4.66 -1.69 -42.83
C LEU A 48 -4.37 -0.86 -44.09
N ASP A 49 -5.38 -0.43 -44.81
CA ASP A 49 -5.21 0.35 -46.05
C ASP A 49 -4.63 1.76 -45.76
N GLU A 50 -4.86 2.30 -44.60
CA GLU A 50 -4.26 3.57 -44.15
C GLU A 50 -2.80 3.40 -43.71
N LEU A 51 -2.44 2.22 -43.18
CA LEU A 51 -1.08 1.91 -42.74
C LEU A 51 -0.17 1.53 -43.93
N ARG A 52 -0.72 0.87 -44.93
CA ARG A 52 0.09 0.33 -46.03
C ARG A 52 0.86 1.42 -46.78
N GLY A 53 2.15 1.24 -46.91
CA GLY A 53 3.04 2.22 -47.53
C GLY A 53 3.43 3.42 -46.63
N CYS A 54 2.82 3.56 -45.45
CA CYS A 54 3.26 4.54 -44.47
C CYS A 54 4.44 4.01 -43.63
N THR A 55 5.15 4.92 -42.98
CA THR A 55 6.14 4.59 -41.97
C THR A 55 5.48 4.58 -40.59
N LEU A 56 5.97 3.76 -39.63
CA LEU A 56 5.43 3.72 -38.26
C LEU A 56 5.70 4.99 -37.45
N GLN A 57 6.36 5.99 -38.03
CA GLN A 57 6.50 7.32 -37.41
C GLN A 57 5.17 7.99 -37.13
N ILE A 58 4.09 7.61 -37.84
CA ILE A 58 2.73 8.12 -37.57
C ILE A 58 2.21 7.79 -36.18
N LEU A 59 2.83 6.81 -35.49
CA LEU A 59 2.51 6.44 -34.11
C LEU A 59 3.31 7.22 -33.07
N GLN A 60 4.30 8.00 -33.51
CA GLN A 60 5.16 8.79 -32.61
C GLN A 60 4.51 10.14 -32.33
N GLY A 61 4.79 10.68 -31.13
CA GLY A 61 4.25 11.95 -30.67
C GLY A 61 5.11 12.61 -29.60
N PRO A 62 4.59 13.65 -28.92
CA PRO A 62 5.38 14.47 -28.00
C PRO A 62 6.10 13.70 -26.88
N ASP A 63 5.45 12.65 -26.36
CA ASP A 63 5.99 11.90 -25.21
C ASP A 63 6.71 10.60 -25.64
N THR A 64 6.92 10.40 -26.96
CA THR A 64 7.73 9.29 -27.46
C THR A 64 9.19 9.53 -27.10
N ASP A 65 9.82 8.56 -26.41
CA ASP A 65 11.20 8.69 -25.94
C ASP A 65 12.20 8.72 -27.12
N PRO A 66 12.90 9.83 -27.36
CA PRO A 66 13.85 9.95 -28.47
C PRO A 66 15.01 8.95 -28.37
N ALA A 67 15.45 8.61 -27.14
CA ALA A 67 16.57 7.68 -26.97
C ALA A 67 16.20 6.26 -27.41
N VAL A 68 14.98 5.82 -27.11
CA VAL A 68 14.45 4.52 -27.57
C VAL A 68 14.33 4.50 -29.10
N ILE A 69 13.91 5.60 -29.71
CA ILE A 69 13.79 5.71 -31.17
C ILE A 69 15.17 5.73 -31.85
N ASP A 70 16.15 6.36 -31.24
CA ASP A 70 17.51 6.39 -31.80
C ASP A 70 18.18 5.01 -31.73
N ASP A 71 17.97 4.25 -30.65
CA ASP A 71 18.42 2.85 -30.56
C ASP A 71 17.70 1.96 -31.59
N LEU A 72 16.37 2.13 -31.71
CA LEU A 72 15.61 1.46 -32.79
C LEU A 72 16.22 1.70 -34.17
N ARG A 73 16.49 2.97 -34.50
CA ARG A 73 17.11 3.32 -35.81
C ARG A 73 18.47 2.69 -36.01
N ALA A 74 19.28 2.61 -34.95
CA ALA A 74 20.57 1.95 -35.00
C ALA A 74 20.42 0.45 -35.26
N CYS A 75 19.51 -0.22 -34.55
CA CYS A 75 19.23 -1.65 -34.74
C CYS A 75 18.69 -1.96 -36.13
N LEU A 76 17.77 -1.17 -36.66
CA LEU A 76 17.25 -1.33 -38.03
C LEU A 76 18.36 -1.17 -39.10
N LYS A 77 19.25 -0.18 -38.90
CA LYS A 77 20.36 0.07 -39.79
C LYS A 77 21.33 -1.12 -39.88
N GLU A 78 21.54 -1.78 -38.74
CA GLU A 78 22.46 -2.91 -38.60
C GLU A 78 21.77 -4.26 -38.83
N ALA A 79 20.47 -4.25 -39.15
CA ALA A 79 19.63 -5.45 -39.28
C ALA A 79 19.71 -6.37 -38.03
N ARG A 80 19.71 -5.78 -36.86
CA ARG A 80 19.74 -6.45 -35.57
C ARG A 80 18.34 -6.49 -34.92
N TYR A 81 18.16 -7.41 -33.99
CA TYR A 81 17.01 -7.45 -33.09
C TYR A 81 16.96 -6.18 -32.25
N PHE A 82 15.73 -5.67 -32.04
CA PHE A 82 15.43 -4.57 -31.14
C PHE A 82 14.31 -4.96 -30.18
N GLU A 83 14.38 -4.48 -28.96
CA GLU A 83 13.30 -4.55 -27.99
C GLU A 83 13.28 -3.26 -27.19
N GLY A 84 12.09 -2.68 -27.00
CA GLY A 84 11.96 -1.41 -26.31
C GLY A 84 10.56 -1.15 -25.79
N THR A 85 10.46 -0.10 -24.98
CA THR A 85 9.21 0.42 -24.44
C THR A 85 9.20 1.94 -24.54
N THR A 86 8.13 2.50 -25.08
CA THR A 86 7.93 3.96 -25.15
C THR A 86 6.44 4.30 -25.20
N ILE A 87 6.14 5.58 -25.33
CA ILE A 87 4.77 6.08 -25.56
C ILE A 87 4.57 6.26 -27.06
N ASN A 88 3.51 5.65 -27.58
CA ASN A 88 2.98 5.86 -28.91
C ASN A 88 1.58 6.47 -28.86
N TYR A 89 1.08 6.88 -30.02
CA TYR A 89 -0.21 7.55 -30.17
C TYR A 89 -1.08 6.80 -31.17
N ARG A 90 -2.36 6.63 -30.82
CA ARG A 90 -3.37 6.07 -31.71
C ARG A 90 -3.84 7.14 -32.72
N LYS A 91 -4.61 6.71 -33.68
CA LYS A 91 -5.21 7.59 -34.71
C LYS A 91 -6.06 8.73 -34.12
N ASP A 92 -6.72 8.50 -33.01
CA ASP A 92 -7.54 9.49 -32.29
C ASP A 92 -6.72 10.45 -31.42
N GLY A 93 -5.41 10.30 -31.36
CA GLY A 93 -4.50 11.09 -30.55
C GLY A 93 -4.31 10.56 -29.12
N ALA A 94 -4.99 9.48 -28.72
CA ALA A 94 -4.77 8.90 -27.40
C ALA A 94 -3.38 8.25 -27.30
N SER A 95 -2.64 8.58 -26.24
CA SER A 95 -1.35 7.96 -25.95
C SER A 95 -1.54 6.58 -25.34
N TYR A 96 -0.56 5.67 -25.58
CA TYR A 96 -0.48 4.36 -24.97
C TYR A 96 0.98 3.94 -24.79
N VAL A 97 1.24 3.15 -23.77
CA VAL A 97 2.57 2.59 -23.52
C VAL A 97 2.71 1.31 -24.34
N VAL A 98 3.60 1.31 -25.31
CA VAL A 98 3.89 0.15 -26.15
C VAL A 98 5.18 -0.51 -25.70
N HIS A 99 5.13 -1.83 -25.52
CA HIS A 99 6.30 -2.69 -25.48
C HIS A 99 6.35 -3.48 -26.78
N TRP A 100 7.50 -3.45 -27.46
CA TRP A 100 7.60 -4.15 -28.75
C TRP A 100 9.00 -4.67 -29.00
N ASN A 101 9.05 -5.70 -29.84
CA ASN A 101 10.29 -6.17 -30.42
C ASN A 101 10.24 -6.12 -31.95
N ILE A 102 11.40 -6.07 -32.58
CA ILE A 102 11.56 -6.09 -34.04
C ILE A 102 12.64 -7.08 -34.38
N SER A 103 12.32 -7.96 -35.33
CA SER A 103 13.25 -8.96 -35.86
C SER A 103 13.44 -8.78 -37.35
N PRO A 104 14.68 -8.83 -37.87
CA PRO A 104 14.96 -8.84 -39.30
C PRO A 104 14.53 -10.18 -39.92
N VAL A 105 13.93 -10.14 -41.10
CA VAL A 105 13.57 -11.29 -41.91
C VAL A 105 14.44 -11.31 -43.16
N ARG A 106 15.05 -12.46 -43.40
CA ARG A 106 15.93 -12.69 -44.54
C ARG A 106 15.37 -13.78 -45.44
N ASP A 107 15.67 -13.72 -46.73
CA ASP A 107 15.34 -14.78 -47.69
C ASP A 107 16.35 -15.95 -47.59
N ASP A 108 16.14 -16.95 -48.44
CA ASP A 108 16.97 -18.16 -48.50
C ASP A 108 18.44 -17.85 -48.92
N GLU A 109 18.68 -16.69 -49.51
CA GLU A 109 20.01 -16.21 -49.91
C GLU A 109 20.66 -15.34 -48.81
N GLY A 110 19.96 -15.14 -47.67
CA GLY A 110 20.43 -14.35 -46.55
C GLY A 110 20.24 -12.84 -46.70
N VAL A 111 19.58 -12.39 -47.78
CA VAL A 111 19.31 -10.97 -48.03
C VAL A 111 18.17 -10.49 -47.13
N LEU A 112 18.37 -9.36 -46.47
CA LEU A 112 17.32 -8.71 -45.63
C LEU A 112 16.18 -8.24 -46.54
N THR A 113 14.98 -8.73 -46.28
CA THR A 113 13.78 -8.41 -47.08
C THR A 113 12.75 -7.61 -46.30
N HIS A 114 12.56 -7.93 -45.03
CA HIS A 114 11.52 -7.32 -44.19
C HIS A 114 11.98 -7.23 -42.73
N PHE A 115 11.20 -6.47 -41.95
CA PHE A 115 11.20 -6.54 -40.48
C PHE A 115 9.83 -6.94 -39.98
N VAL A 116 9.79 -7.81 -38.97
CA VAL A 116 8.58 -8.18 -38.25
C VAL A 116 8.63 -7.54 -36.86
N SER A 117 7.62 -6.80 -36.53
CA SER A 117 7.45 -6.24 -35.17
C SER A 117 6.25 -6.88 -34.48
N VAL A 118 6.46 -7.33 -33.25
CA VAL A 118 5.40 -7.77 -32.33
C VAL A 118 5.28 -6.71 -31.24
N GLN A 119 4.08 -6.20 -31.05
CA GLN A 119 3.81 -5.09 -30.17
C GLN A 119 2.69 -5.44 -29.17
N GLN A 120 2.79 -4.89 -27.98
CA GLN A 120 1.80 -5.04 -26.93
C GLN A 120 1.54 -3.69 -26.28
N ASP A 121 0.28 -3.32 -26.15
CA ASP A 121 -0.15 -2.22 -25.28
C ASP A 121 -0.10 -2.68 -23.84
N ILE A 122 0.80 -2.07 -23.06
CA ILE A 122 0.96 -2.36 -21.62
C ILE A 122 0.46 -1.23 -20.73
N SER A 123 -0.34 -0.30 -21.28
CA SER A 123 -0.82 0.88 -20.55
C SER A 123 -1.57 0.51 -19.28
N ASP A 124 -2.43 -0.50 -19.33
CA ASP A 124 -3.20 -0.94 -18.16
C ASP A 124 -2.30 -1.57 -17.09
N ILE A 125 -1.28 -2.32 -17.50
CA ILE A 125 -0.30 -2.92 -16.59
C ILE A 125 0.50 -1.81 -15.88
N VAL A 126 0.99 -0.83 -16.63
CA VAL A 126 1.77 0.30 -16.10
C VAL A 126 0.89 1.15 -15.17
N ARG A 127 -0.36 1.43 -15.57
CA ARG A 127 -1.30 2.19 -14.75
C ARG A 127 -1.60 1.48 -13.42
N ALA A 128 -1.93 0.20 -13.47
CA ALA A 128 -2.18 -0.59 -12.26
C ALA A 128 -0.97 -0.64 -11.32
N ALA A 129 0.24 -0.77 -11.88
CA ALA A 129 1.48 -0.73 -11.10
C ALA A 129 1.72 0.64 -10.45
N GLN A 130 1.44 1.73 -11.17
CA GLN A 130 1.55 3.09 -10.64
C GLN A 130 0.52 3.36 -9.53
N GLU A 131 -0.73 2.94 -9.72
CA GLU A 131 -1.78 3.06 -8.71
C GLU A 131 -1.43 2.28 -7.43
N ASN A 132 -0.95 1.04 -7.55
CA ASN A 132 -0.50 0.26 -6.42
C ASN A 132 0.66 0.92 -5.68
N LEU A 133 1.64 1.48 -6.42
CA LEU A 133 2.76 2.20 -5.82
C LEU A 133 2.29 3.47 -5.10
N LEU A 134 1.35 4.21 -5.69
CA LEU A 134 0.76 5.40 -5.06
C LEU A 134 0.04 5.05 -3.77
N LEU A 135 -0.78 4.00 -3.77
CA LEU A 135 -1.47 3.52 -2.57
C LEU A 135 -0.49 3.10 -1.47
N ALA A 136 0.57 2.37 -1.81
CA ALA A 136 1.61 1.99 -0.85
C ALA A 136 2.31 3.21 -0.25
N ARG A 137 2.66 4.21 -1.06
CA ARG A 137 3.26 5.48 -0.61
C ARG A 137 2.29 6.29 0.26
N ALA A 138 1.00 6.32 -0.07
CA ALA A 138 -0.01 6.99 0.74
C ALA A 138 -0.13 6.36 2.13
N LEU A 139 -0.11 5.02 2.23
CA LEU A 139 -0.08 4.31 3.50
C LEU A 139 1.19 4.61 4.31
N ASP A 140 2.35 4.69 3.65
CA ASP A 140 3.60 5.04 4.31
C ASP A 140 3.69 6.50 4.77
N ALA A 141 2.97 7.41 4.12
CA ALA A 141 2.91 8.82 4.49
C ALA A 141 2.01 9.08 5.71
N THR A 142 1.21 8.11 6.15
CA THR A 142 0.39 8.27 7.35
C THR A 142 1.24 8.24 8.61
N SER A 143 0.87 9.07 9.61
CA SER A 143 1.51 9.07 10.93
C SER A 143 1.06 7.89 11.79
N ASP A 144 -0.06 7.28 11.43
CA ASP A 144 -0.68 6.20 12.18
C ASP A 144 -0.14 4.84 11.74
N PRO A 145 0.25 3.95 12.66
CA PRO A 145 0.63 2.59 12.36
C PRO A 145 -0.47 1.82 11.61
N VAL A 146 -0.09 1.25 10.47
CA VAL A 146 -0.97 0.36 9.67
C VAL A 146 -0.34 -1.02 9.61
N VAL A 147 -1.16 -2.03 9.89
CA VAL A 147 -0.79 -3.46 9.79
C VAL A 147 -1.82 -4.17 8.92
N LEU A 148 -1.34 -4.90 7.93
CA LEU A 148 -2.15 -5.79 7.09
C LEU A 148 -1.78 -7.24 7.40
N THR A 149 -2.79 -8.10 7.56
CA THR A 149 -2.57 -9.54 7.74
C THR A 149 -3.38 -10.34 6.73
N ASP A 150 -2.95 -11.57 6.47
CA ASP A 150 -3.77 -12.54 5.74
C ASP A 150 -4.96 -13.05 6.60
N ALA A 151 -5.80 -13.90 6.02
CA ALA A 151 -6.94 -14.52 6.72
C ALA A 151 -6.55 -15.40 7.93
N ARG A 152 -5.26 -15.78 8.06
CA ARG A 152 -4.72 -16.53 9.20
C ARG A 152 -4.06 -15.61 10.23
N ALA A 153 -4.33 -14.30 10.12
CA ALA A 153 -3.71 -13.26 10.95
C ALA A 153 -2.16 -13.22 10.86
N ARG A 154 -1.55 -13.63 9.74
CA ARG A 154 -0.11 -13.46 9.53
C ARG A 154 0.14 -12.11 8.88
N ILE A 155 1.06 -11.34 9.44
CA ILE A 155 1.41 -10.00 8.97
C ILE A 155 2.03 -10.09 7.57
N THR A 156 1.41 -9.43 6.60
CA THR A 156 1.86 -9.32 5.21
C THR A 156 2.48 -7.98 4.90
N PHE A 157 1.99 -6.91 5.57
CA PHE A 157 2.48 -5.55 5.38
C PHE A 157 2.39 -4.76 6.69
N VAL A 158 3.37 -3.89 6.91
CA VAL A 158 3.33 -2.81 7.90
C VAL A 158 3.93 -1.55 7.27
N ASN A 159 3.42 -0.36 7.64
CA ASN A 159 3.95 0.91 7.18
C ASN A 159 5.12 1.41 8.03
N THR A 160 5.77 2.49 7.57
CA THR A 160 6.90 3.12 8.28
C THR A 160 6.52 3.62 9.68
N ALA A 161 5.29 4.13 9.87
CA ALA A 161 4.81 4.58 11.17
C ALA A 161 4.75 3.45 12.19
N PHE A 162 4.39 2.24 11.77
CA PHE A 162 4.42 1.06 12.63
C PHE A 162 5.83 0.79 13.18
N ALA A 163 6.84 0.81 12.33
CA ALA A 163 8.22 0.57 12.76
C ALA A 163 8.70 1.64 13.76
N LYS A 164 8.34 2.92 13.54
CA LYS A 164 8.65 4.03 14.44
C LYS A 164 8.01 3.87 15.81
N VAL A 165 6.74 3.49 15.85
CA VAL A 165 5.98 3.37 17.12
C VAL A 165 6.37 2.10 17.87
N THR A 166 6.52 0.97 17.20
CA THR A 166 6.73 -0.32 17.88
C THR A 166 8.20 -0.70 18.07
N GLY A 167 9.09 -0.12 17.27
CA GLY A 167 10.52 -0.45 17.24
C GLY A 167 10.86 -1.75 16.48
N TYR A 168 9.86 -2.46 15.95
CA TYR A 168 10.08 -3.66 15.15
C TYR A 168 10.32 -3.30 13.68
N THR A 169 11.23 -4.00 13.03
CA THR A 169 11.42 -3.90 11.58
C THR A 169 10.39 -4.75 10.81
N VAL A 170 10.18 -4.44 9.53
CA VAL A 170 9.28 -5.21 8.65
C VAL A 170 9.66 -6.69 8.62
N ASP A 171 10.97 -7.00 8.53
CA ASP A 171 11.45 -8.39 8.42
C ASP A 171 11.24 -9.18 9.71
N GLU A 172 11.29 -8.53 10.88
CA GLU A 172 11.06 -9.17 12.17
C GLU A 172 9.59 -9.58 12.36
N VAL A 173 8.64 -8.88 11.75
CA VAL A 173 7.20 -9.11 11.96
C VAL A 173 6.53 -9.86 10.82
N ARG A 174 7.09 -9.83 9.61
CA ARG A 174 6.51 -10.48 8.43
C ARG A 174 6.28 -11.98 8.67
N GLY A 175 5.07 -12.45 8.37
CA GLY A 175 4.65 -13.84 8.57
C GLY A 175 4.34 -14.22 10.02
N ARG A 176 4.61 -13.33 11.00
CA ARG A 176 4.21 -13.54 12.40
C ARG A 176 2.78 -13.05 12.63
N THR A 177 2.22 -13.38 13.77
CA THR A 177 0.89 -12.89 14.17
C THR A 177 0.99 -11.69 15.10
N PRO A 178 0.02 -10.75 15.10
CA PRO A 178 -0.01 -9.61 16.02
C PRO A 178 -0.01 -9.98 17.50
N ALA A 179 -0.24 -11.24 17.85
CA ALA A 179 -0.12 -11.74 19.22
C ALA A 179 1.25 -11.47 19.85
N MET A 180 2.30 -11.29 19.04
CA MET A 180 3.65 -10.96 19.50
C MET A 180 3.74 -9.59 20.20
N PHE A 181 2.77 -8.69 19.97
CA PHE A 181 2.72 -7.37 20.59
C PHE A 181 1.92 -7.35 21.90
N GLN A 182 1.31 -8.45 22.29
CA GLN A 182 0.50 -8.53 23.49
C GLN A 182 1.33 -8.26 24.74
N SER A 183 0.85 -7.35 25.59
CA SER A 183 1.48 -7.02 26.87
C SER A 183 1.15 -7.98 28.00
N GLY A 184 0.01 -8.70 27.88
CA GLY A 184 -0.60 -9.47 28.94
C GLY A 184 -1.58 -8.65 29.82
N ALA A 185 -1.79 -7.36 29.51
CA ALA A 185 -2.70 -6.48 30.27
C ALA A 185 -4.18 -6.73 29.98
N HIS A 186 -4.51 -7.37 28.87
CA HIS A 186 -5.89 -7.73 28.52
C HIS A 186 -6.17 -9.20 28.87
N ASP A 187 -7.35 -9.45 29.36
CA ASP A 187 -7.83 -10.80 29.70
C ASP A 187 -8.28 -11.59 28.45
N GLU A 188 -8.60 -12.87 28.64
CA GLU A 188 -9.09 -13.73 27.58
C GLU A 188 -10.45 -13.28 27.03
N ALA A 189 -11.29 -12.64 27.83
CA ALA A 189 -12.60 -12.16 27.41
C ALA A 189 -12.46 -11.06 26.35
N PHE A 190 -11.46 -10.17 26.49
CA PHE A 190 -11.15 -9.14 25.51
C PHE A 190 -10.80 -9.74 24.14
N TYR A 191 -9.89 -10.72 24.10
CA TYR A 191 -9.48 -11.34 22.83
C TYR A 191 -10.55 -12.25 22.24
N ARG A 192 -11.45 -12.78 23.07
CA ARG A 192 -12.64 -13.53 22.61
C ARG A 192 -13.63 -12.58 21.92
N ALA A 193 -13.88 -11.41 22.49
CA ALA A 193 -14.72 -10.37 21.88
C ALA A 193 -14.15 -9.88 20.54
N LEU A 194 -12.83 -9.66 20.47
CA LEU A 194 -12.13 -9.32 19.23
C LEU A 194 -12.41 -10.39 18.15
N ARG A 195 -12.14 -11.65 18.44
CA ARG A 195 -12.35 -12.74 17.48
C ARG A 195 -13.81 -12.85 17.06
N ALA A 196 -14.74 -12.83 17.99
CA ALA A 196 -16.17 -12.89 17.68
C ALA A 196 -16.65 -11.75 16.77
N SER A 197 -16.11 -10.52 16.94
CA SER A 197 -16.43 -9.40 16.05
C SER A 197 -15.92 -9.62 14.64
N LEU A 198 -14.64 -10.01 14.50
CA LEU A 198 -14.01 -10.23 13.20
C LEU A 198 -14.61 -11.42 12.45
N ASP A 199 -14.93 -12.51 13.15
CA ASP A 199 -15.60 -13.69 12.59
C ASP A 199 -17.03 -13.37 12.11
N ALA A 200 -17.68 -12.38 12.75
CA ALA A 200 -18.97 -11.85 12.30
C ALA A 200 -18.85 -10.84 11.14
N GLY A 201 -17.66 -10.62 10.59
CA GLY A 201 -17.40 -9.66 9.52
C GLY A 201 -17.52 -8.19 9.97
N LYS A 202 -17.39 -7.90 11.26
CA LYS A 202 -17.54 -6.57 11.83
C LYS A 202 -16.20 -6.00 12.30
N ASP A 203 -16.09 -4.67 12.25
CA ASP A 203 -14.95 -3.97 12.82
C ASP A 203 -14.88 -4.19 14.33
N PHE A 204 -13.66 -4.22 14.84
CA PHE A 204 -13.39 -4.19 16.27
C PHE A 204 -12.58 -2.94 16.60
N ARG A 205 -13.08 -2.14 17.57
CA ARG A 205 -12.40 -0.92 18.04
C ARG A 205 -12.23 -0.97 19.54
N ALA A 206 -10.99 -0.76 20.00
CA ALA A 206 -10.68 -0.74 21.42
C ALA A 206 -9.33 -0.04 21.67
N THR A 207 -9.09 0.30 22.94
CA THR A 207 -7.75 0.66 23.41
C THR A 207 -7.01 -0.60 23.79
N PHE A 208 -5.85 -0.83 23.15
CA PHE A 208 -4.94 -1.91 23.46
C PHE A 208 -3.78 -1.38 24.29
N ILE A 209 -3.31 -2.19 25.22
CA ILE A 209 -2.01 -2.00 25.86
C ILE A 209 -1.06 -3.01 25.23
N ASN A 210 -0.18 -2.53 24.39
CA ASN A 210 0.76 -3.35 23.63
C ASN A 210 2.19 -3.20 24.17
N ARG A 211 3.08 -4.09 23.74
CA ARG A 211 4.50 -4.09 24.09
C ARG A 211 5.35 -3.77 22.89
N ARG A 212 6.25 -2.78 23.02
CA ARG A 212 7.26 -2.47 22.01
C ARG A 212 8.39 -3.49 22.02
N ARG A 213 9.25 -3.42 21.03
CA ARG A 213 10.44 -4.28 20.93
C ARG A 213 11.39 -4.16 22.14
N ASP A 214 11.55 -2.98 22.70
CA ASP A 214 12.38 -2.71 23.88
C ASP A 214 11.76 -3.18 25.20
N GLY A 215 10.54 -3.73 25.15
CA GLY A 215 9.78 -4.20 26.31
C GLY A 215 8.88 -3.15 26.94
N SER A 216 8.97 -1.88 26.55
CA SER A 216 8.10 -0.81 27.07
C SER A 216 6.64 -1.03 26.64
N LEU A 217 5.71 -0.59 27.48
CA LEU A 217 4.29 -0.65 27.17
C LEU A 217 3.81 0.65 26.54
N TYR A 218 2.82 0.55 25.66
CA TYR A 218 2.18 1.72 25.07
C TYR A 218 0.68 1.50 24.90
N HIS A 219 -0.07 2.60 25.00
CA HIS A 219 -1.51 2.61 24.80
C HIS A 219 -1.81 2.92 23.35
N SER A 220 -2.59 2.05 22.70
CA SER A 220 -2.92 2.15 21.28
C SER A 220 -4.44 2.13 21.11
N GLU A 221 -5.01 3.21 20.62
CA GLU A 221 -6.40 3.21 20.13
C GLU A 221 -6.39 2.57 18.75
N GLN A 222 -7.05 1.42 18.60
CA GLN A 222 -6.90 0.56 17.42
C GLN A 222 -8.25 0.17 16.85
N SER A 223 -8.36 0.25 15.51
CA SER A 223 -9.47 -0.29 14.72
C SER A 223 -8.97 -1.42 13.85
N ILE A 224 -9.64 -2.56 13.89
CA ILE A 224 -9.32 -3.73 13.07
C ILE A 224 -10.56 -4.06 12.24
N SER A 225 -10.40 -4.10 10.92
CA SER A 225 -11.48 -4.33 9.96
C SER A 225 -11.16 -5.53 9.07
N PRO A 226 -12.10 -6.46 8.86
CA PRO A 226 -11.96 -7.54 7.91
C PRO A 226 -12.12 -7.02 6.47
N VAL A 227 -11.30 -7.53 5.55
CA VAL A 227 -11.40 -7.32 4.10
C VAL A 227 -11.88 -8.60 3.45
N CYS A 228 -13.00 -8.52 2.72
CA CYS A 228 -13.64 -9.67 2.11
C CYS A 228 -13.49 -9.67 0.59
N ASP A 229 -13.51 -10.87 0.00
CA ASP A 229 -13.64 -11.06 -1.45
C ASP A 229 -15.10 -10.84 -1.91
N ASP A 230 -15.32 -10.90 -3.23
CA ASP A 230 -16.66 -10.75 -3.86
C ASP A 230 -17.68 -11.80 -3.39
N LYS A 231 -17.22 -12.87 -2.72
CA LYS A 231 -18.06 -13.93 -2.14
C LYS A 231 -18.30 -13.75 -0.65
N GLY A 232 -17.86 -12.63 -0.07
CA GLY A 232 -17.99 -12.33 1.35
C GLY A 232 -17.04 -13.10 2.27
N ARG A 233 -16.00 -13.76 1.74
CA ARG A 233 -15.01 -14.49 2.54
C ARG A 233 -13.89 -13.55 2.94
N VAL A 234 -13.54 -13.53 4.22
CA VAL A 234 -12.42 -12.74 4.72
C VAL A 234 -11.11 -13.21 4.09
N THR A 235 -10.42 -12.31 3.43
CA THR A 235 -9.11 -12.54 2.80
C THR A 235 -7.97 -11.91 3.61
N HIS A 236 -8.23 -10.76 4.23
CA HIS A 236 -7.23 -10.00 5.00
C HIS A 236 -7.90 -9.30 6.18
N TYR A 237 -7.06 -8.83 7.11
CA TYR A 237 -7.47 -7.86 8.13
C TYR A 237 -6.57 -6.62 8.03
N VAL A 238 -7.19 -5.45 8.11
CA VAL A 238 -6.50 -4.15 8.19
C VAL A 238 -6.63 -3.65 9.60
N SER A 239 -5.51 -3.32 10.23
CA SER A 239 -5.47 -2.64 11.52
C SER A 239 -4.85 -1.26 11.34
N VAL A 240 -5.56 -0.23 11.80
CA VAL A 240 -5.04 1.13 11.94
C VAL A 240 -5.05 1.46 13.41
N SER A 241 -3.96 2.03 13.90
CA SER A 241 -3.82 2.34 15.31
C SER A 241 -3.20 3.71 15.54
N LYS A 242 -3.51 4.31 16.68
CA LYS A 242 -2.94 5.57 17.12
C LYS A 242 -2.30 5.39 18.48
N ASP A 243 -1.03 5.74 18.60
CA ASP A 243 -0.37 5.79 19.91
C ASP A 243 -0.96 6.96 20.72
N ILE A 244 -1.55 6.63 21.85
CA ILE A 244 -2.18 7.60 22.77
C ILE A 244 -1.46 7.65 24.12
N SER A 245 -0.25 7.09 24.22
CA SER A 245 0.49 6.99 25.49
C SER A 245 0.74 8.36 26.10
N GLU A 246 1.19 9.33 25.30
CA GLU A 246 1.42 10.69 25.77
C GLU A 246 0.12 11.34 26.30
N ARG A 247 -1.02 11.11 25.63
CA ARG A 247 -2.32 11.60 26.06
C ARG A 247 -2.72 10.99 27.42
N VAL A 248 -2.54 9.67 27.55
CA VAL A 248 -2.88 8.94 28.78
C VAL A 248 -1.99 9.39 29.94
N GLU A 249 -0.68 9.50 29.71
CA GLU A 249 0.28 9.97 30.71
C GLU A 249 -0.03 11.39 31.18
N LYS A 250 -0.34 12.28 30.24
CA LYS A 250 -0.71 13.67 30.55
C LYS A 250 -2.00 13.75 31.36
N GLU A 251 -3.02 12.95 30.99
CA GLU A 251 -4.28 12.88 31.72
C GLU A 251 -4.06 12.37 33.14
N GLN A 252 -3.26 11.31 33.32
CA GLN A 252 -2.89 10.79 34.63
C GLN A 252 -2.11 11.81 35.46
N SER A 253 -1.17 12.52 34.85
CA SER A 253 -0.41 13.58 35.52
C SER A 253 -1.34 14.71 35.99
N LEU A 254 -2.26 15.15 35.14
CA LEU A 254 -3.24 16.19 35.53
C LEU A 254 -4.17 15.73 36.65
N LEU A 255 -4.63 14.48 36.64
CA LEU A 255 -5.42 13.90 37.71
C LEU A 255 -4.62 13.82 39.02
N HIS A 256 -3.34 13.45 38.91
CA HIS A 256 -2.45 13.42 40.10
C HIS A 256 -2.24 14.82 40.65
N GLU A 257 -1.92 15.82 39.82
CA GLU A 257 -1.79 17.22 40.24
C GLU A 257 -3.09 17.79 40.86
N ALA A 258 -4.24 17.41 40.32
CA ALA A 258 -5.54 17.85 40.83
C ALA A 258 -5.89 17.23 42.19
N SER A 259 -5.30 16.08 42.55
CA SER A 259 -5.63 15.30 43.73
C SER A 259 -4.52 15.26 44.79
N HIS A 260 -3.27 15.64 44.45
CA HIS A 260 -2.11 15.56 45.36
C HIS A 260 -1.46 16.94 45.55
N ASP A 261 -0.82 17.12 46.68
CA ASP A 261 0.02 18.27 47.01
C ASP A 261 1.44 18.04 46.42
N LYS A 262 1.98 19.02 45.72
CA LYS A 262 3.27 18.93 45.01
C LYS A 262 4.48 18.78 45.95
N LEU A 263 4.40 19.25 47.18
CA LEU A 263 5.50 19.24 48.12
C LEU A 263 5.59 17.91 48.88
N THR A 264 4.43 17.42 49.33
CA THR A 264 4.35 16.27 50.24
C THR A 264 4.02 14.96 49.52
N GLY A 265 3.46 15.02 48.30
CA GLY A 265 2.96 13.85 47.57
C GLY A 265 1.69 13.25 48.18
N LEU A 266 1.13 13.85 49.24
CA LEU A 266 -0.12 13.44 49.87
C LEU A 266 -1.32 13.99 49.09
N HIS A 267 -2.51 13.44 49.37
CA HIS A 267 -3.74 14.03 48.83
C HIS A 267 -3.89 15.48 49.28
N ASN A 268 -4.22 16.37 48.36
CA ASN A 268 -4.42 17.77 48.65
C ASN A 268 -5.75 17.99 49.41
N ARG A 269 -5.90 19.19 50.00
CA ARG A 269 -7.07 19.56 50.79
C ARG A 269 -8.37 19.34 50.02
N ARG A 270 -8.42 19.69 48.74
CA ARG A 270 -9.61 19.54 47.91
C ARG A 270 -10.06 18.09 47.77
N TYR A 271 -9.13 17.17 47.53
CA TYR A 271 -9.41 15.74 47.44
C TYR A 271 -9.85 15.18 48.80
N GLY A 272 -9.21 15.62 49.89
CA GLY A 272 -9.57 15.25 51.26
C GLY A 272 -11.00 15.68 51.63
N GLU A 273 -11.40 16.93 51.34
CA GLU A 273 -12.76 17.44 51.59
C GLU A 273 -13.81 16.66 50.78
N GLN A 274 -13.55 16.37 49.50
CA GLN A 274 -14.47 15.58 48.66
C GLN A 274 -14.61 14.13 49.15
N THR A 275 -13.50 13.52 49.57
CA THR A 275 -13.49 12.13 50.03
C THR A 275 -14.19 12.03 51.40
N LEU A 276 -13.98 13.01 52.31
CA LEU A 276 -14.68 13.10 53.57
C LEU A 276 -16.19 13.23 53.35
N GLY A 277 -16.62 14.09 52.43
CA GLY A 277 -18.04 14.24 52.12
C GLY A 277 -18.69 12.93 51.65
N LYS A 278 -18.01 12.19 50.76
CA LYS A 278 -18.47 10.86 50.32
C LYS A 278 -18.51 9.84 51.47
N ALA A 279 -17.49 9.85 52.34
CA ALA A 279 -17.39 8.93 53.46
C ALA A 279 -18.50 9.20 54.51
N ILE A 280 -18.84 10.47 54.81
CA ILE A 280 -19.95 10.85 55.68
C ILE A 280 -21.29 10.33 55.14
N LEU A 281 -21.55 10.54 53.84
CA LEU A 281 -22.78 10.05 53.21
C LEU A 281 -22.88 8.52 53.25
N ALA A 282 -21.77 7.82 52.96
CA ALA A 282 -21.72 6.36 53.02
C ALA A 282 -21.91 5.82 54.44
N ALA A 283 -21.30 6.44 55.47
CA ALA A 283 -21.45 6.10 56.86
C ALA A 283 -22.90 6.24 57.31
N HIS A 284 -23.54 7.38 56.96
CA HIS A 284 -24.94 7.63 57.27
C HIS A 284 -25.88 6.58 56.62
N LYS A 285 -25.65 6.28 55.32
CA LYS A 285 -26.45 5.30 54.56
C LYS A 285 -26.38 3.90 55.15
N HIS A 286 -25.21 3.50 55.67
CA HIS A 286 -24.98 2.16 56.19
C HIS A 286 -24.98 2.05 57.71
N GLY A 287 -25.33 3.11 58.41
CA GLY A 287 -25.38 3.15 59.88
C GLY A 287 -24.03 2.89 60.56
N ARG A 288 -22.92 3.30 59.90
CA ARG A 288 -21.55 3.09 60.41
C ARG A 288 -20.99 4.35 60.99
N SER A 289 -20.13 4.20 62.00
CA SER A 289 -19.39 5.32 62.58
C SER A 289 -18.25 5.73 61.65
N LEU A 290 -17.97 7.03 61.57
CA LEU A 290 -16.82 7.62 60.90
C LEU A 290 -16.04 8.46 61.89
N THR A 291 -14.73 8.29 61.95
CA THR A 291 -13.83 9.11 62.77
C THR A 291 -12.92 9.91 61.89
N LEU A 292 -12.81 11.21 62.13
CA LEU A 292 -11.88 12.10 61.46
C LEU A 292 -10.76 12.48 62.42
N LEU A 293 -9.51 12.25 62.04
CA LEU A 293 -8.33 12.71 62.76
C LEU A 293 -7.74 13.89 62.01
N VAL A 294 -7.57 15.01 62.70
CA VAL A 294 -6.91 16.21 62.20
C VAL A 294 -5.62 16.40 63.00
N CYS A 295 -4.49 16.49 62.30
CA CYS A 295 -3.17 16.72 62.95
C CYS A 295 -2.62 18.04 62.43
N ASP A 296 -1.98 18.80 63.33
CA ASP A 296 -1.24 20.03 63.03
C ASP A 296 0.15 19.98 63.69
N ILE A 297 1.11 20.68 63.13
CA ILE A 297 2.48 20.76 63.67
C ILE A 297 2.59 22.05 64.49
N ASP A 298 2.73 21.90 65.76
CA ASP A 298 2.92 23.03 66.66
C ASP A 298 4.18 23.83 66.32
N HIS A 299 4.02 25.14 66.25
CA HIS A 299 5.11 26.09 65.95
C HIS A 299 5.80 25.88 64.58
N PHE A 300 5.13 25.31 63.60
CA PHE A 300 5.70 25.03 62.27
C PHE A 300 6.37 26.25 61.63
N LYS A 301 5.82 27.46 61.80
CA LYS A 301 6.43 28.68 61.30
C LYS A 301 7.81 28.95 61.88
N GLN A 302 8.06 28.64 63.14
CA GLN A 302 9.37 28.82 63.79
C GLN A 302 10.42 27.81 63.29
N VAL A 303 9.98 26.66 62.82
CA VAL A 303 10.84 25.62 62.18
C VAL A 303 11.18 25.99 60.75
N ASN A 304 10.27 26.65 60.05
CA ASN A 304 10.44 27.00 58.63
C ASN A 304 11.23 28.31 58.41
N ASP A 305 11.21 29.22 59.38
CA ASP A 305 11.93 30.52 59.32
C ASP A 305 13.38 30.43 59.79
N ARG A 306 13.92 29.24 60.10
CA ARG A 306 15.30 28.94 60.37
C ARG A 306 15.99 28.31 59.14
#